data_9ec53c42ba6830702e84ed485f0e768a
#
_entry.id   9ec53c42ba6830702e84ed485f0e768a
#
_cell.length_a   1.000
_cell.length_b   1.000
_cell.length_c   1.000
_cell.angle_alpha   90.00
_cell.angle_beta   90.00
_cell.angle_gamma   90.00
#
_symmetry.space_group_name_H-M   'P 1'
#
loop_
_entity.id
_entity.type
_entity.pdbx_description
1 polymer ?
#
loop_
_entity_poly.entity_id
_entity_poly.type
_entity_poly.pdbx_seq_one_letter_code
_entity_poly.pdbx_strand_id
1 'polypeptide(L)'
;MVRFETNHGAFTVEFFPDKAPVTVANFLQYVDDGFFDNTIFHRVIPGFVIQGGGFVGGMKQKKTREPIENEAKNGLKNLRGSLSMARTNDINSATSQFFVNLKDNAFLDNSPGNYGYAVFARVTEGLDVIDAIAAVTTGSRMGHQDVPREDVVVTSAKRIAAA
;
A
#
# COMPACT_ATOMS: atom_id res chain seq x y z
N MET A 1 13.88 -2.98 6.18
CA MET A 1 13.00 -1.81 6.12
C MET A 1 13.08 -1.13 4.76
N VAL A 2 12.05 -0.38 4.39
CA VAL A 2 12.02 0.43 3.16
C VAL A 2 11.61 1.84 3.53
N ARG A 3 12.31 2.83 2.98
CA ARG A 3 11.97 4.23 3.10
C ARG A 3 11.32 4.70 1.82
N PHE A 4 10.12 5.25 1.95
CA PHE A 4 9.39 5.90 0.86
C PHE A 4 9.59 7.41 0.96
N GLU A 5 10.06 8.01 -0.13
CA GLU A 5 10.11 9.45 -0.26
C GLU A 5 8.91 9.89 -1.09
N THR A 6 8.17 10.89 -0.62
CA THR A 6 7.02 11.43 -1.35
C THR A 6 7.10 12.95 -1.42
N ASN A 7 6.26 13.55 -2.25
CA ASN A 7 6.14 15.00 -2.30
C ASN A 7 5.41 15.59 -1.07
N HIS A 8 5.04 14.75 -0.10
CA HIS A 8 4.49 15.17 1.21
C HIS A 8 5.41 14.81 2.37
N GLY A 9 6.58 14.26 2.10
CA GLY A 9 7.53 13.82 3.12
C GLY A 9 7.84 12.35 3.00
N ALA A 10 8.61 11.83 3.96
CA ALA A 10 9.06 10.44 3.95
C ALA A 10 8.39 9.62 5.05
N PHE A 11 8.21 8.34 4.79
CA PHE A 11 7.80 7.37 5.80
C PHE A 11 8.58 6.07 5.62
N THR A 12 8.74 5.34 6.71
CA THR A 12 9.50 4.10 6.74
C THR A 12 8.60 2.95 7.15
N VAL A 13 8.77 1.79 6.50
CA VAL A 13 7.99 0.59 6.79
C VAL A 13 8.91 -0.56 7.20
N GLU A 14 8.43 -1.36 8.12
CA GLU A 14 9.02 -2.62 8.56
C GLU A 14 8.16 -3.77 8.06
N PHE A 15 8.79 -4.84 7.57
CA PHE A 15 8.10 -5.98 7.00
C PHE A 15 8.01 -7.15 7.96
N PHE A 16 7.05 -8.06 7.70
CA PHE A 16 6.82 -9.27 8.47
C PHE A 16 7.08 -10.51 7.61
N PRO A 17 8.34 -10.81 7.25
CA PRO A 17 8.65 -11.92 6.34
C PRO A 17 8.29 -13.30 6.91
N ASP A 18 8.28 -13.44 8.23
CA ASP A 18 7.89 -14.71 8.87
C ASP A 18 6.41 -15.00 8.73
N LYS A 19 5.58 -13.97 8.61
CA LYS A 19 4.12 -14.07 8.53
C LYS A 19 3.59 -13.95 7.10
N ALA A 20 4.30 -13.26 6.23
CA ALA A 20 3.89 -13.03 4.84
C ALA A 20 5.09 -13.17 3.90
N PRO A 21 5.71 -14.36 3.84
CA PRO A 21 6.98 -14.52 3.09
C PRO A 21 6.85 -14.25 1.59
N VAL A 22 5.78 -14.71 0.96
CA VAL A 22 5.56 -14.50 -0.48
C VAL A 22 5.25 -13.03 -0.77
N THR A 23 4.40 -12.42 0.03
CA THR A 23 4.01 -11.01 -0.12
C THR A 23 5.20 -10.09 0.06
N VAL A 24 6.00 -10.31 1.11
CA VAL A 24 7.18 -9.49 1.40
C VAL A 24 8.21 -9.64 0.28
N ALA A 25 8.50 -10.85 -0.17
CA ALA A 25 9.46 -11.09 -1.25
C ALA A 25 9.00 -10.40 -2.54
N ASN A 26 7.72 -10.50 -2.88
CA ASN A 26 7.13 -9.84 -4.06
C ASN A 26 7.25 -8.32 -3.97
N PHE A 27 6.89 -7.74 -2.83
CA PHE A 27 6.95 -6.29 -2.62
C PHE A 27 8.39 -5.77 -2.70
N LEU A 28 9.32 -6.46 -2.06
CA LEU A 28 10.74 -6.09 -2.09
C LEU A 28 11.34 -6.20 -3.50
N GLN A 29 10.87 -7.15 -4.31
CA GLN A 29 11.29 -7.24 -5.71
C GLN A 29 10.86 -5.99 -6.49
N TYR A 30 9.64 -5.49 -6.28
CA TYR A 30 9.20 -4.23 -6.89
C TYR A 30 10.05 -3.04 -6.40
N VAL A 31 10.39 -3.02 -5.12
CA VAL A 31 11.27 -1.98 -4.55
C VAL A 31 12.63 -2.00 -5.24
N ASP A 32 13.24 -3.18 -5.35
CA ASP A 32 14.57 -3.36 -5.95
C ASP A 32 14.58 -3.01 -7.44
N ASP A 33 13.47 -3.25 -8.14
CA ASP A 33 13.31 -2.91 -9.56
C ASP A 33 13.06 -1.42 -9.80
N GLY A 34 12.91 -0.61 -8.75
CA GLY A 34 12.53 0.79 -8.88
C GLY A 34 11.10 1.01 -9.37
N PHE A 35 10.26 -0.01 -9.24
CA PHE A 35 8.89 0.01 -9.77
C PHE A 35 8.03 1.12 -9.16
N PHE A 36 8.20 1.38 -7.86
CA PHE A 36 7.39 2.37 -7.15
C PHE A 36 7.82 3.81 -7.41
N ASP A 37 8.98 4.03 -8.05
CA ASP A 37 9.41 5.38 -8.38
C ASP A 37 8.41 6.03 -9.33
N ASN A 38 7.96 7.24 -8.99
CA ASN A 38 6.97 8.01 -9.73
C ASN A 38 5.54 7.43 -9.70
N THR A 39 5.26 6.43 -8.89
CA THR A 39 3.88 5.98 -8.65
C THR A 39 3.15 6.96 -7.74
N ILE A 40 1.82 6.96 -7.82
CA ILE A 40 0.98 7.85 -7.03
C ILE A 40 0.10 7.07 -6.06
N PHE A 41 -0.30 7.75 -4.98
CA PHE A 41 -1.43 7.30 -4.17
C PHE A 41 -2.70 7.74 -4.89
N HIS A 42 -3.26 6.85 -5.69
CA HIS A 42 -4.38 7.14 -6.58
C HIS A 42 -5.75 7.06 -5.91
N ARG A 43 -5.80 6.58 -4.67
CA ARG A 43 -7.04 6.46 -3.90
C ARG A 43 -6.78 6.83 -2.45
N VAL A 44 -7.48 7.87 -1.99
CA VAL A 44 -7.35 8.37 -0.62
C VAL A 44 -8.75 8.53 -0.04
N ILE A 45 -9.03 7.77 1.02
CA ILE A 45 -10.32 7.84 1.72
C ILE A 45 -10.01 8.15 3.20
N PRO A 46 -10.20 9.41 3.64
CA PRO A 46 -9.93 9.80 5.03
C PRO A 46 -10.66 8.89 6.01
N GLY A 47 -9.97 8.50 7.10
CA GLY A 47 -10.52 7.61 8.11
C GLY A 47 -10.63 6.15 7.69
N PHE A 48 -10.12 5.80 6.52
CA PHE A 48 -10.13 4.43 6.03
C PHE A 48 -8.73 4.00 5.54
N VAL A 49 -8.35 4.34 4.31
CA VAL A 49 -7.06 3.93 3.73
C VAL A 49 -6.51 4.99 2.77
N ILE A 50 -5.20 4.91 2.53
CA ILE A 50 -4.56 5.47 1.34
C ILE A 50 -3.99 4.32 0.53
N GLN A 51 -4.19 4.34 -0.79
CA GLN A 51 -3.83 3.22 -1.67
C GLN A 51 -2.99 3.71 -2.84
N GLY A 52 -1.94 2.98 -3.16
CA GLY A 52 -1.04 3.31 -4.26
C GLY A 52 -0.27 2.11 -4.77
N GLY A 53 0.76 2.37 -5.54
CA GLY A 53 1.69 1.35 -6.03
C GLY A 53 1.35 0.74 -7.38
N GLY A 54 0.38 1.29 -8.11
CA GLY A 54 0.00 0.73 -9.42
C GLY A 54 -0.17 1.74 -10.55
N PHE A 55 -0.30 3.02 -10.23
CA PHE A 55 -0.54 4.07 -11.20
C PHE A 55 0.55 5.13 -11.15
N VAL A 56 0.83 5.74 -12.30
CA VAL A 56 1.62 6.95 -12.41
C VAL A 56 0.72 8.14 -12.73
N GLY A 57 1.27 9.35 -12.77
CA GLY A 57 0.51 10.56 -13.06
C GLY A 57 -0.36 10.43 -14.30
N GLY A 58 -1.56 11.04 -14.27
CA GLY A 58 -2.56 10.91 -15.31
C GLY A 58 -3.40 9.63 -15.22
N MET A 59 -3.33 8.92 -14.10
CA MET A 59 -4.07 7.66 -13.85
C MET A 59 -3.69 6.56 -14.83
N LYS A 60 -2.44 6.52 -15.24
CA LYS A 60 -1.92 5.48 -16.13
C LYS A 60 -1.40 4.31 -15.31
N GLN A 61 -1.97 3.13 -15.53
CA GLN A 61 -1.58 1.91 -14.81
C GLN A 61 -0.26 1.34 -15.34
N LYS A 62 0.63 0.96 -14.42
CA LYS A 62 1.89 0.30 -14.77
C LYS A 62 1.68 -1.20 -14.97
N LYS A 63 2.47 -1.77 -15.88
CA LYS A 63 2.48 -3.22 -16.10
C LYS A 63 3.15 -3.90 -14.90
N THR A 64 2.50 -4.94 -14.36
CA THR A 64 2.96 -5.64 -13.16
C THR A 64 3.53 -7.02 -13.49
N ARG A 65 4.15 -7.64 -12.47
CA ARG A 65 4.51 -9.05 -12.46
C ARG A 65 3.24 -9.89 -12.24
N GLU A 66 3.39 -11.22 -12.22
CA GLU A 66 2.28 -12.13 -11.99
C GLU A 66 1.67 -11.95 -10.58
N PRO A 67 0.35 -12.23 -10.44
CA PRO A 67 -0.29 -12.20 -9.13
C PRO A 67 0.31 -13.21 -8.15
N ILE A 68 0.14 -12.93 -6.86
CA ILE A 68 0.64 -13.78 -5.77
C ILE A 68 -0.51 -14.33 -4.94
N GLU A 69 -0.20 -15.39 -4.18
CA GLU A 69 -1.11 -15.99 -3.21
C GLU A 69 -1.44 -14.99 -2.10
N ASN A 70 -2.69 -15.00 -1.68
CA ASN A 70 -3.17 -14.19 -0.55
C ASN A 70 -2.78 -14.84 0.78
N GLU A 71 -1.96 -14.15 1.56
CA GLU A 71 -1.46 -14.63 2.86
C GLU A 71 -2.26 -14.07 4.05
N ALA A 72 -3.51 -13.65 3.85
CA ALA A 72 -4.31 -13.02 4.90
C ALA A 72 -4.59 -13.94 6.11
N LYS A 73 -4.40 -15.25 5.96
CA LYS A 73 -4.56 -16.22 7.06
C LYS A 73 -3.41 -16.22 8.07
N ASN A 74 -2.48 -15.29 7.94
CA ASN A 74 -1.27 -15.23 8.77
C ASN A 74 -1.50 -14.73 10.21
N GLY A 75 -2.73 -14.39 10.58
CA GLY A 75 -3.08 -13.91 11.91
C GLY A 75 -2.83 -12.42 12.15
N LEU A 76 -2.27 -11.70 11.19
CA LEU A 76 -2.05 -10.26 11.31
C LEU A 76 -3.35 -9.50 11.05
N LYS A 77 -3.51 -8.38 11.76
CA LYS A 77 -4.72 -7.55 11.70
C LYS A 77 -4.45 -6.25 10.93
N ASN A 78 -5.50 -5.74 10.28
CA ASN A 78 -5.46 -4.46 9.59
C ASN A 78 -5.60 -3.32 10.59
N LEU A 79 -4.55 -3.10 11.38
CA LEU A 79 -4.48 -2.03 12.39
C LEU A 79 -4.01 -0.72 11.74
N ARG A 80 -4.27 0.40 12.41
CA ARG A 80 -3.75 1.70 11.96
C ARG A 80 -2.23 1.61 11.73
N GLY A 81 -1.79 2.08 10.57
CA GLY A 81 -0.39 2.07 10.16
C GLY A 81 0.09 0.78 9.52
N SER A 82 -0.73 -0.27 9.47
CA SER A 82 -0.36 -1.51 8.77
C SER A 82 -0.56 -1.35 7.26
N LEU A 83 0.28 -2.05 6.50
CA LEU A 83 0.19 -2.14 5.05
C LEU A 83 -0.36 -3.50 4.66
N SER A 84 -1.33 -3.47 3.74
CA SER A 84 -1.94 -4.68 3.18
C SER A 84 -1.95 -4.60 1.66
N MET A 85 -2.00 -5.76 1.00
CA MET A 85 -2.07 -5.81 -0.46
C MET A 85 -3.49 -5.56 -0.94
N ALA A 86 -3.63 -4.60 -1.85
CA ALA A 86 -4.86 -4.41 -2.59
C ALA A 86 -5.01 -5.54 -3.63
N ARG A 87 -6.24 -5.87 -3.96
CA ARG A 87 -6.56 -6.92 -4.93
C ARG A 87 -7.96 -6.71 -5.52
N THR A 88 -8.28 -7.50 -6.54
CA THR A 88 -9.62 -7.59 -7.08
C THR A 88 -10.47 -8.55 -6.23
N ASN A 89 -11.66 -8.90 -6.70
CA ASN A 89 -12.51 -9.91 -6.04
C ASN A 89 -11.90 -11.31 -6.03
N ASP A 90 -10.95 -11.59 -6.95
CA ASP A 90 -10.15 -12.81 -6.90
C ASP A 90 -9.18 -12.71 -5.72
N ILE A 91 -9.26 -13.66 -4.79
CA ILE A 91 -8.46 -13.62 -3.57
C ILE A 91 -6.95 -13.71 -3.82
N ASN A 92 -6.53 -14.28 -4.94
CA ASN A 92 -5.14 -14.45 -5.33
C ASN A 92 -4.76 -13.56 -6.52
N SER A 93 -5.24 -12.32 -6.54
CA SER A 93 -5.03 -11.37 -7.64
C SER A 93 -4.08 -10.21 -7.31
N ALA A 94 -3.51 -10.16 -6.11
CA ALA A 94 -2.63 -9.07 -5.71
C ALA A 94 -1.35 -9.06 -6.55
N THR A 95 -0.93 -7.86 -6.95
CA THR A 95 0.32 -7.66 -7.72
C THR A 95 1.21 -6.63 -7.04
N SER A 96 1.03 -5.34 -7.31
CA SER A 96 1.89 -4.28 -6.78
C SER A 96 1.18 -3.28 -5.88
N GLN A 97 -0.14 -3.15 -6.01
CA GLN A 97 -0.89 -2.15 -5.25
C GLN A 97 -1.02 -2.54 -3.78
N PHE A 98 -0.86 -1.55 -2.93
CA PHE A 98 -1.00 -1.73 -1.49
C PHE A 98 -1.78 -0.54 -0.91
N PHE A 99 -2.25 -0.72 0.32
CA PHE A 99 -2.86 0.37 1.06
C PHE A 99 -2.31 0.45 2.48
N VAL A 100 -2.33 1.65 3.04
CA VAL A 100 -2.00 1.89 4.43
C VAL A 100 -3.30 2.13 5.18
N ASN A 101 -3.54 1.38 6.25
CA ASN A 101 -4.72 1.54 7.08
C ASN A 101 -4.60 2.82 7.92
N LEU A 102 -5.62 3.68 7.85
CA LEU A 102 -5.67 4.94 8.60
C LEU A 102 -6.29 4.76 9.97
N LYS A 103 -6.96 3.65 10.20
CA LYS A 103 -7.54 3.22 11.47
C LYS A 103 -7.54 1.71 11.55
N ASP A 104 -8.01 1.14 12.64
CA ASP A 104 -8.21 -0.30 12.76
C ASP A 104 -9.42 -0.70 11.91
N ASN A 105 -9.15 -1.39 10.80
CA ASN A 105 -10.17 -1.80 9.83
C ASN A 105 -10.44 -3.30 9.96
N ALA A 106 -11.10 -3.70 11.05
CA ALA A 106 -11.31 -5.12 11.38
C ALA A 106 -12.08 -5.88 10.29
N PHE A 107 -12.93 -5.21 9.52
CA PHE A 107 -13.68 -5.85 8.44
C PHE A 107 -12.80 -6.27 7.25
N LEU A 108 -11.55 -5.83 7.20
CA LEU A 108 -10.55 -6.25 6.20
C LEU A 108 -9.75 -7.46 6.64
N ASP A 109 -9.92 -7.91 7.90
CA ASP A 109 -9.18 -9.05 8.44
C ASP A 109 -9.75 -10.37 7.92
N ASN A 110 -8.89 -11.40 7.86
CA ASN A 110 -9.33 -12.76 7.57
C ASN A 110 -10.26 -13.25 8.67
N SER A 111 -11.43 -13.75 8.27
CA SER A 111 -12.43 -14.30 9.18
C SER A 111 -13.29 -15.33 8.43
N PRO A 112 -14.11 -16.15 9.15
CA PRO A 112 -15.02 -17.06 8.47
C PRO A 112 -15.94 -16.31 7.48
N GLY A 113 -15.95 -16.76 6.21
CA GLY A 113 -16.72 -16.13 5.16
C GLY A 113 -16.12 -14.89 4.53
N ASN A 114 -14.95 -14.43 5.02
CA ASN A 114 -14.24 -13.27 4.48
C ASN A 114 -12.73 -13.56 4.48
N TYR A 115 -12.17 -13.80 3.29
CA TYR A 115 -10.73 -14.13 3.21
C TYR A 115 -9.87 -12.97 3.71
N GLY A 116 -10.27 -11.73 3.45
CA GLY A 116 -9.58 -10.53 3.90
C GLY A 116 -8.40 -10.12 3.02
N TYR A 117 -7.60 -9.20 3.55
CA TYR A 117 -6.46 -8.59 2.86
C TYR A 117 -5.19 -8.88 3.66
N ALA A 118 -4.15 -9.33 2.97
CA ALA A 118 -2.91 -9.77 3.61
C ALA A 118 -2.10 -8.59 4.15
N VAL A 119 -1.98 -8.51 5.46
CA VAL A 119 -1.07 -7.57 6.13
C VAL A 119 0.34 -8.13 6.02
N PHE A 120 1.30 -7.28 5.61
CA PHE A 120 2.68 -7.72 5.39
C PHE A 120 3.73 -6.74 5.94
N ALA A 121 3.33 -5.55 6.37
CA ALA A 121 4.24 -4.52 6.86
C ALA A 121 3.50 -3.50 7.74
N ARG A 122 4.27 -2.63 8.39
CA ARG A 122 3.71 -1.51 9.15
C ARG A 122 4.60 -0.29 9.01
N VAL A 123 4.01 0.89 9.16
CA VAL A 123 4.75 2.16 9.23
C VAL A 123 5.40 2.27 10.61
N THR A 124 6.71 2.47 10.64
CA THR A 124 7.49 2.68 11.88
C THR A 124 7.84 4.13 12.10
N GLU A 125 7.99 4.92 11.03
CA GLU A 125 8.26 6.35 11.07
C GLU A 125 7.44 7.05 10.00
N GLY A 126 6.93 8.25 10.29
CA GLY A 126 6.24 9.06 9.31
C GLY A 126 4.72 8.87 9.28
N LEU A 127 4.09 8.41 10.36
CA LEU A 127 2.61 8.39 10.43
C LEU A 127 2.01 9.77 10.22
N ASP A 128 2.71 10.83 10.62
CA ASP A 128 2.30 12.21 10.35
C ASP A 128 2.27 12.52 8.85
N VAL A 129 3.20 11.95 8.07
CA VAL A 129 3.19 12.05 6.60
C VAL A 129 1.99 11.30 6.02
N ILE A 130 1.70 10.11 6.53
CA ILE A 130 0.52 9.33 6.12
C ILE A 130 -0.75 10.13 6.39
N ASP A 131 -0.86 10.75 7.57
CA ASP A 131 -2.02 11.58 7.91
C ASP A 131 -2.12 12.84 7.02
N ALA A 132 -0.99 13.44 6.64
CA ALA A 132 -0.97 14.56 5.71
C ALA A 132 -1.47 14.16 4.32
N ILE A 133 -1.07 12.98 3.84
CA ILE A 133 -1.59 12.44 2.58
C ILE A 133 -3.10 12.18 2.68
N ALA A 134 -3.56 11.66 3.81
CA ALA A 134 -4.97 11.39 4.04
C ALA A 134 -5.85 12.65 4.03
N ALA A 135 -5.25 13.82 4.24
CA ALA A 135 -5.96 15.10 4.33
C ALA A 135 -6.05 15.86 2.99
N VAL A 136 -5.45 15.35 1.91
CA VAL A 136 -5.47 16.03 0.62
C VAL A 136 -6.88 16.05 0.01
N THR A 137 -7.16 17.07 -0.80
CA THR A 137 -8.42 17.17 -1.51
C THR A 137 -8.51 16.12 -2.61
N THR A 138 -9.61 15.41 -2.65
CA THR A 138 -9.87 14.34 -3.64
C THR A 138 -11.04 14.67 -4.54
N GLY A 139 -11.15 13.95 -5.63
CA GLY A 139 -12.25 14.07 -6.58
C GLY A 139 -12.22 12.89 -7.56
N SER A 140 -13.07 12.96 -8.58
CA SER A 140 -13.10 11.93 -9.64
C SER A 140 -12.12 12.28 -10.75
N ARG A 141 -11.34 11.29 -11.20
CA ARG A 141 -10.43 11.43 -12.34
C ARG A 141 -10.47 10.14 -13.16
N MET A 142 -10.62 10.26 -14.47
CA MET A 142 -10.59 9.13 -15.42
C MET A 142 -11.50 7.97 -14.99
N GLY A 143 -12.69 8.28 -14.46
CA GLY A 143 -13.66 7.28 -14.00
C GLY A 143 -13.36 6.69 -12.63
N HIS A 144 -12.30 7.10 -11.96
CA HIS A 144 -11.97 6.70 -10.59
C HIS A 144 -12.41 7.75 -9.60
N GLN A 145 -12.92 7.30 -8.44
CA GLN A 145 -13.32 8.18 -7.33
C GLN A 145 -12.22 8.23 -6.26
N ASP A 146 -12.28 9.23 -5.40
CA ASP A 146 -11.37 9.40 -4.27
C ASP A 146 -9.91 9.56 -4.69
N VAL A 147 -9.69 10.16 -5.85
CA VAL A 147 -8.35 10.43 -6.39
C VAL A 147 -7.88 11.81 -5.93
N PRO A 148 -6.66 11.93 -5.35
CA PRO A 148 -6.12 13.26 -5.04
C PRO A 148 -6.14 14.18 -6.24
N ARG A 149 -6.60 15.42 -6.06
CA ARG A 149 -6.65 16.42 -7.14
C ARG A 149 -5.27 16.80 -7.63
N GLU A 150 -4.32 16.87 -6.70
CA GLU A 150 -2.90 17.02 -7.01
C GLU A 150 -2.22 15.69 -6.68
N ASP A 151 -1.40 15.19 -7.61
CA ASP A 151 -0.78 13.88 -7.45
C ASP A 151 0.07 13.81 -6.18
N VAL A 152 -0.18 12.78 -5.37
CA VAL A 152 0.68 12.40 -4.26
C VAL A 152 1.66 11.38 -4.82
N VAL A 153 2.90 11.82 -5.05
CA VAL A 153 3.89 11.07 -5.81
C VAL A 153 4.90 10.42 -4.86
N VAL A 154 5.13 9.11 -5.04
CA VAL A 154 6.28 8.42 -4.47
C VAL A 154 7.47 8.70 -5.39
N THR A 155 8.42 9.49 -4.93
CA THR A 155 9.60 9.84 -5.72
C THR A 155 10.64 8.72 -5.70
N SER A 156 10.72 7.98 -4.58
CA SER A 156 11.55 6.79 -4.48
C SER A 156 11.07 5.87 -3.36
N ALA A 157 11.38 4.58 -3.49
CA ALA A 157 11.21 3.58 -2.44
C ALA A 157 12.46 2.72 -2.43
N LYS A 158 13.21 2.73 -1.33
CA LYS A 158 14.50 2.05 -1.24
C LYS A 158 14.67 1.31 0.07
N ARG A 159 15.34 0.17 0.01
CA ARG A 159 15.72 -0.55 1.23
C ARG A 159 16.68 0.29 2.04
N ILE A 160 16.50 0.26 3.37
CA ILE A 160 17.41 0.86 4.33
C ILE A 160 17.75 -0.17 5.41
N ALA A 161 18.89 0.04 6.08
CA ALA A 161 19.26 -0.80 7.20
C ALA A 161 18.29 -0.59 8.36
N ALA A 162 18.00 -1.68 9.10
CA ALA A 162 17.27 -1.58 10.36
C ALA A 162 18.11 -0.78 11.36
N ALA A 163 17.46 0.13 12.06
CA ALA A 163 18.13 0.94 13.08
C ALA A 163 18.47 0.10 14.31
#